data_b0b0192fe69208e3bce56cb3f715c4dd
#
_entry.id   b0b0192fe69208e3bce56cb3f715c4dd
#
_cell.length_a   1.000
_cell.length_b   1.000
_cell.length_c   1.000
_cell.angle_alpha   90.00
_cell.angle_beta   90.00
_cell.angle_gamma   90.00
#
_symmetry.space_group_name_H-M   'P 1'
#
loop_
_entity.id
_entity.type
_entity.pdbx_description
1 polymer ?
#
loop_
_entity_poly.entity_id
_entity_poly.type
_entity_poly.pdbx_seq_one_letter_code
_entity_poly.pdbx_strand_id
1 'polypeptide(L)'
;MSGCQSSSVTYSNLVDEKTRNEVADLMIQNKLLKKDVKKVMDWVNEFNSISKEYSYKKGFVRLPKDGVNYDTLYLDDTAKSYAYLNWLNCRLTAFSLIQNVVETSKDEDSNDTWLMFDVEALNTVEQFKTCEEKKKDFVTLFHSIDVSDEDTLRKQEAKIVKTLKSRHIQLKTDTISIVSVYLHAPEENIRFAGHTGLLVNTEDGYLYFEKYSNIAPFQATKFQNKKQVKEYLLSRPDLYGDGSELDPIVTINDKILR
;
A
#
# COMPACT_ATOMS: atom_id res chain seq x y z
N MET A 1 -15.23 -37.70 -1.71
CA MET A 1 -14.48 -36.74 -0.85
C MET A 1 -13.80 -35.75 -1.78
N SER A 2 -14.43 -34.60 -2.00
CA SER A 2 -13.83 -33.52 -2.80
C SER A 2 -12.81 -32.81 -1.90
N GLY A 3 -11.54 -33.08 -2.12
CA GLY A 3 -10.49 -32.37 -1.43
C GLY A 3 -10.52 -30.91 -1.84
N CYS A 4 -10.88 -30.04 -0.90
CA CYS A 4 -10.73 -28.61 -1.02
C CYS A 4 -9.22 -28.33 -1.17
N GLN A 5 -8.73 -28.24 -2.40
CA GLN A 5 -7.39 -27.71 -2.67
C GLN A 5 -7.44 -26.24 -2.21
N SER A 6 -6.83 -25.94 -1.08
CA SER A 6 -6.54 -24.54 -0.73
C SER A 6 -5.65 -24.00 -1.85
N SER A 7 -6.20 -23.15 -2.71
CA SER A 7 -5.38 -22.50 -3.74
C SER A 7 -4.30 -21.71 -3.02
N SER A 8 -3.06 -21.94 -3.42
CA SER A 8 -1.90 -21.30 -2.82
C SER A 8 -1.91 -19.81 -3.14
N VAL A 9 -1.60 -18.97 -2.16
CA VAL A 9 -1.34 -17.54 -2.39
C VAL A 9 -0.23 -17.39 -3.42
N THR A 10 -0.45 -16.54 -4.42
CA THR A 10 0.54 -16.29 -5.49
C THR A 10 0.84 -14.80 -5.60
N TYR A 11 2.06 -14.46 -6.02
CA TYR A 11 2.49 -13.10 -6.20
C TYR A 11 3.23 -12.88 -7.51
N SER A 12 3.33 -11.63 -7.94
CA SER A 12 4.12 -11.20 -9.08
C SER A 12 4.74 -9.83 -8.83
N ASN A 13 5.97 -9.63 -9.29
CA ASN A 13 6.60 -8.31 -9.35
C ASN A 13 6.38 -7.62 -10.72
N LEU A 14 5.50 -8.16 -11.54
CA LEU A 14 5.02 -7.54 -12.77
C LEU A 14 6.14 -7.25 -13.80
N VAL A 15 7.16 -8.10 -13.86
CA VAL A 15 8.31 -7.91 -14.76
C VAL A 15 7.99 -8.16 -16.22
N ASP A 16 7.01 -9.00 -16.52
CA ASP A 16 6.56 -9.26 -17.86
C ASP A 16 5.31 -8.46 -18.24
N GLU A 17 5.25 -8.03 -19.50
CA GLU A 17 4.19 -7.19 -20.02
C GLU A 17 2.79 -7.82 -19.89
N LYS A 18 2.69 -9.13 -20.12
CA LYS A 18 1.41 -9.85 -20.01
C LYS A 18 0.81 -9.71 -18.63
N THR A 19 1.60 -9.95 -17.59
CA THR A 19 1.13 -9.87 -16.20
C THR A 19 0.84 -8.41 -15.78
N ARG A 20 1.65 -7.44 -16.25
CA ARG A 20 1.35 -6.02 -16.03
C ARG A 20 0.01 -5.62 -16.63
N ASN A 21 -0.25 -6.05 -17.87
CA ASN A 21 -1.51 -5.75 -18.55
C ASN A 21 -2.70 -6.43 -17.86
N GLU A 22 -2.57 -7.69 -17.43
CA GLU A 22 -3.60 -8.40 -16.65
C GLU A 22 -3.99 -7.62 -15.40
N VAL A 23 -3.01 -7.17 -14.62
CA VAL A 23 -3.25 -6.41 -13.38
C VAL A 23 -3.81 -5.01 -13.69
N ALA A 24 -3.30 -4.33 -14.71
CA ALA A 24 -3.80 -3.03 -15.14
C ALA A 24 -5.27 -3.11 -15.59
N ASP A 25 -5.62 -4.09 -16.41
CA ASP A 25 -6.98 -4.30 -16.90
C ASP A 25 -7.95 -4.59 -15.74
N LEU A 26 -7.52 -5.42 -14.79
CA LEU A 26 -8.31 -5.70 -13.59
C LEU A 26 -8.59 -4.42 -12.78
N MET A 27 -7.60 -3.58 -12.58
CA MET A 27 -7.76 -2.28 -11.88
C MET A 27 -8.74 -1.36 -12.62
N ILE A 28 -8.63 -1.26 -13.95
CA ILE A 28 -9.51 -0.43 -14.78
C ILE A 28 -10.94 -0.98 -14.77
N GLN A 29 -11.15 -2.28 -14.86
CA GLN A 29 -12.45 -2.94 -14.74
C GLN A 29 -13.12 -2.62 -13.39
N ASN A 30 -12.31 -2.50 -12.33
CA ASN A 30 -12.73 -2.11 -10.99
C ASN A 30 -12.81 -0.58 -10.77
N LYS A 31 -12.90 0.21 -11.86
CA LYS A 31 -13.20 1.65 -11.87
C LYS A 31 -12.03 2.58 -11.49
N LEU A 32 -10.79 2.10 -11.43
CA LEU A 32 -9.66 3.01 -11.41
C LEU A 32 -9.49 3.68 -12.78
N LEU A 33 -9.04 4.93 -12.79
CA LEU A 33 -8.89 5.66 -14.04
C LEU A 33 -7.69 5.12 -14.84
N LYS A 34 -7.91 4.83 -16.11
CA LYS A 34 -6.89 4.31 -17.02
C LYS A 34 -5.58 5.12 -17.00
N LYS A 35 -5.66 6.47 -16.91
CA LYS A 35 -4.48 7.33 -16.84
C LYS A 35 -3.64 7.10 -15.59
N ASP A 36 -4.29 6.90 -14.42
CA ASP A 36 -3.62 6.71 -13.14
C ASP A 36 -3.01 5.30 -13.06
N VAL A 37 -3.74 4.29 -13.53
CA VAL A 37 -3.24 2.91 -13.65
C VAL A 37 -2.03 2.86 -14.59
N LYS A 38 -2.13 3.49 -15.79
CA LYS A 38 -1.01 3.53 -16.73
C LYS A 38 0.22 4.17 -16.11
N LYS A 39 0.07 5.32 -15.45
CA LYS A 39 1.16 6.03 -14.76
C LYS A 39 1.89 5.12 -13.76
N VAL A 40 1.14 4.41 -12.92
CA VAL A 40 1.75 3.50 -11.94
C VAL A 40 2.39 2.28 -12.60
N MET A 41 1.81 1.73 -13.67
CA MET A 41 2.42 0.62 -14.42
C MET A 41 3.69 1.04 -15.16
N ASP A 42 3.79 2.30 -15.62
CA ASP A 42 5.03 2.87 -16.15
C ASP A 42 6.10 2.89 -15.04
N TRP A 43 5.77 3.31 -13.83
CA TRP A 43 6.69 3.25 -12.67
C TRP A 43 7.14 1.82 -12.31
N VAL A 44 6.22 0.85 -12.37
CA VAL A 44 6.55 -0.58 -12.19
C VAL A 44 7.62 -1.00 -13.20
N ASN A 45 7.42 -0.66 -14.48
CA ASN A 45 8.34 -1.01 -15.54
C ASN A 45 9.70 -0.33 -15.37
N GLU A 46 9.71 0.96 -15.03
CA GLU A 46 10.94 1.71 -14.80
C GLU A 46 11.70 1.18 -13.58
N PHE A 47 11.01 0.93 -12.45
CA PHE A 47 11.62 0.35 -11.26
C PHE A 47 12.28 -1.01 -11.57
N ASN A 48 11.55 -1.89 -12.27
CA ASN A 48 12.09 -3.20 -12.65
C ASN A 48 13.29 -3.08 -13.61
N SER A 49 13.35 -2.03 -14.44
CA SER A 49 14.46 -1.82 -15.39
C SER A 49 15.77 -1.37 -14.72
N ILE A 50 15.67 -0.67 -13.58
CA ILE A 50 16.85 -0.19 -12.82
C ILE A 50 17.21 -1.10 -11.64
N SER A 51 16.39 -2.12 -11.37
CA SER A 51 16.67 -3.11 -10.34
C SER A 51 17.78 -4.04 -10.77
N LYS A 52 18.78 -4.27 -9.90
CA LYS A 52 19.94 -5.12 -10.14
C LYS A 52 19.99 -6.28 -9.15
N GLU A 53 20.76 -7.30 -9.48
CA GLU A 53 21.09 -8.47 -8.65
C GLU A 53 19.88 -9.28 -8.13
N TYR A 54 18.67 -8.92 -8.49
CA TYR A 54 17.46 -9.65 -8.12
C TYR A 54 16.89 -10.42 -9.31
N SER A 55 16.68 -11.73 -9.12
CA SER A 55 16.15 -12.62 -10.18
C SER A 55 14.62 -12.70 -10.11
N TYR A 56 13.95 -11.79 -10.78
CA TYR A 56 12.50 -11.80 -10.89
C TYR A 56 11.95 -13.04 -11.56
N LYS A 57 10.75 -13.46 -11.12
CA LYS A 57 9.98 -14.53 -11.78
C LYS A 57 8.88 -13.91 -12.64
N LYS A 58 8.68 -14.47 -13.86
CA LYS A 58 7.60 -14.07 -14.76
C LYS A 58 6.27 -14.65 -14.27
N GLY A 59 5.19 -13.90 -14.48
CA GLY A 59 3.84 -14.29 -14.12
C GLY A 59 3.59 -14.27 -12.61
N PHE A 60 2.52 -14.94 -12.20
CA PHE A 60 2.22 -15.20 -10.81
C PHE A 60 2.86 -16.51 -10.37
N VAL A 61 3.65 -16.47 -9.32
CA VAL A 61 4.31 -17.64 -8.71
C VAL A 61 3.85 -17.81 -7.26
N ARG A 62 4.01 -19.02 -6.72
CA ARG A 62 3.63 -19.29 -5.33
C ARG A 62 4.39 -18.37 -4.38
N LEU A 63 3.65 -17.72 -3.46
CA LEU A 63 4.26 -16.92 -2.38
C LEU A 63 5.05 -17.87 -1.45
N PRO A 64 6.33 -17.57 -1.17
CA PRO A 64 7.10 -18.33 -0.20
C PRO A 64 6.46 -18.26 1.19
N LYS A 65 6.64 -19.31 1.99
CA LYS A 65 6.05 -19.38 3.33
C LYS A 65 6.56 -18.27 4.26
N ASP A 66 7.83 -17.92 4.11
CA ASP A 66 8.51 -16.90 4.93
C ASP A 66 8.52 -15.51 4.26
N GLY A 67 7.60 -15.29 3.31
CA GLY A 67 7.55 -14.06 2.52
C GLY A 67 8.58 -14.00 1.40
N VAL A 68 8.62 -12.88 0.68
CA VAL A 68 9.59 -12.64 -0.39
C VAL A 68 10.77 -11.88 0.20
N ASN A 69 11.97 -12.39 0.00
CA ASN A 69 13.20 -11.71 0.41
C ASN A 69 13.73 -10.84 -0.76
N TYR A 70 13.89 -9.54 -0.52
CA TYR A 70 14.42 -8.56 -1.45
C TYR A 70 15.81 -8.03 -1.05
N ASP A 71 16.50 -8.65 -0.10
CA ASP A 71 17.79 -8.16 0.47
C ASP A 71 18.92 -8.05 -0.57
N THR A 72 18.84 -8.86 -1.64
CA THR A 72 19.85 -8.81 -2.73
C THR A 72 19.54 -7.78 -3.80
N LEU A 73 18.35 -7.14 -3.75
CA LEU A 73 17.98 -6.14 -4.73
C LEU A 73 18.62 -4.80 -4.39
N TYR A 74 19.22 -4.16 -5.37
CA TYR A 74 19.57 -2.76 -5.29
C TYR A 74 19.14 -2.01 -6.56
N LEU A 75 19.05 -0.70 -6.48
CA LEU A 75 18.63 0.15 -7.58
C LEU A 75 19.88 0.81 -8.21
N ASP A 76 19.92 0.88 -9.53
CA ASP A 76 20.95 1.61 -10.28
C ASP A 76 20.75 3.12 -10.06
N ASP A 77 21.54 3.71 -9.18
CA ASP A 77 21.49 5.13 -8.80
C ASP A 77 21.94 6.08 -9.90
N THR A 78 22.56 5.55 -10.96
CA THR A 78 22.96 6.34 -12.15
C THR A 78 21.83 6.50 -13.18
N ALA A 79 20.76 5.71 -13.06
CA ALA A 79 19.61 5.81 -13.95
C ALA A 79 18.83 7.11 -13.72
N LYS A 80 18.38 7.77 -14.79
CA LYS A 80 17.57 9.01 -14.69
C LYS A 80 16.30 8.84 -13.86
N SER A 81 15.65 7.68 -13.97
CA SER A 81 14.44 7.36 -13.24
C SER A 81 14.68 7.10 -11.75
N TYR A 82 15.91 6.82 -11.32
CA TYR A 82 16.23 6.64 -9.92
C TYR A 82 15.87 7.85 -9.07
N ALA A 83 16.09 9.05 -9.58
CA ALA A 83 15.86 10.29 -8.84
C ALA A 83 14.44 10.41 -8.26
N TYR A 84 13.39 10.03 -9.02
CA TYR A 84 12.03 10.06 -8.50
C TYR A 84 11.60 8.72 -7.87
N LEU A 85 12.08 7.58 -8.40
CA LEU A 85 11.75 6.27 -7.85
C LEU A 85 12.25 6.07 -6.43
N ASN A 86 13.34 6.76 -6.04
CA ASN A 86 13.85 6.78 -4.67
C ASN A 86 12.90 7.44 -3.66
N TRP A 87 12.00 8.34 -4.13
CA TRP A 87 10.95 8.93 -3.28
C TRP A 87 9.70 8.04 -3.17
N LEU A 88 9.56 7.07 -4.07
CA LEU A 88 8.35 6.31 -4.23
C LEU A 88 8.18 5.25 -3.14
N ASN A 89 7.09 5.36 -2.40
CA ASN A 89 6.71 4.44 -1.33
C ASN A 89 5.29 3.88 -1.51
N CYS A 90 4.83 3.12 -0.53
CA CYS A 90 3.51 2.48 -0.54
C CYS A 90 2.36 3.50 -0.55
N ARG A 91 2.44 4.61 0.22
CA ARG A 91 1.39 5.63 0.31
C ARG A 91 1.27 6.42 -0.98
N LEU A 92 2.38 6.91 -1.54
CA LEU A 92 2.40 7.61 -2.84
C LEU A 92 1.89 6.72 -3.97
N THR A 93 2.24 5.43 -3.96
CA THR A 93 1.75 4.45 -4.93
C THR A 93 0.24 4.26 -4.84
N ALA A 94 -0.26 3.95 -3.65
CA ALA A 94 -1.69 3.72 -3.44
C ALA A 94 -2.51 4.99 -3.79
N PHE A 95 -2.06 6.16 -3.31
CA PHE A 95 -2.72 7.42 -3.61
C PHE A 95 -2.74 7.75 -5.10
N SER A 96 -1.64 7.54 -5.81
CA SER A 96 -1.57 7.80 -7.26
C SER A 96 -2.61 7.01 -8.06
N LEU A 97 -2.98 5.82 -7.60
CA LEU A 97 -4.03 5.01 -8.22
C LEU A 97 -5.44 5.53 -7.91
N ILE A 98 -5.67 6.06 -6.70
CA ILE A 98 -7.02 6.38 -6.21
C ILE A 98 -7.32 7.88 -6.16
N GLN A 99 -6.36 8.78 -6.35
CA GLN A 99 -6.50 10.23 -6.16
C GLN A 99 -7.70 10.87 -6.89
N ASN A 100 -8.17 10.25 -7.96
CA ASN A 100 -9.31 10.72 -8.75
C ASN A 100 -10.63 10.01 -8.42
N VAL A 101 -10.59 9.02 -7.54
CA VAL A 101 -11.76 8.22 -7.10
C VAL A 101 -11.93 8.20 -5.58
N VAL A 102 -11.05 8.84 -4.83
CA VAL A 102 -11.15 9.02 -3.38
C VAL A 102 -11.59 10.45 -3.05
N GLU A 103 -12.40 10.56 -2.01
CA GLU A 103 -12.79 11.83 -1.36
C GLU A 103 -12.66 11.67 0.15
N THR A 104 -12.28 12.75 0.85
CA THR A 104 -12.14 12.80 2.30
C THR A 104 -12.73 14.08 2.87
N SER A 105 -12.79 14.23 4.21
CA SER A 105 -13.19 15.48 4.87
C SER A 105 -12.20 16.63 4.60
N LYS A 106 -10.92 16.33 4.34
CA LYS A 106 -9.82 17.29 4.13
C LYS A 106 -9.54 18.20 5.34
N ASP A 107 -9.84 17.71 6.54
CA ASP A 107 -9.76 18.50 7.77
C ASP A 107 -8.41 18.35 8.51
N GLU A 108 -7.56 17.42 8.08
CA GLU A 108 -6.27 17.17 8.73
C GLU A 108 -5.20 18.19 8.30
N ASP A 109 -4.34 18.55 9.24
CA ASP A 109 -3.23 19.48 9.01
C ASP A 109 -2.08 18.80 8.25
N SER A 110 -1.41 19.55 7.36
CA SER A 110 -0.25 19.08 6.63
C SER A 110 1.05 19.02 7.43
N ASN A 111 1.03 19.41 8.70
CA ASN A 111 2.21 19.47 9.60
C ASN A 111 2.60 18.11 10.21
N ASP A 112 1.98 17.01 9.79
CA ASP A 112 2.34 15.67 10.25
C ASP A 112 3.77 15.31 9.81
N THR A 113 4.67 15.17 10.78
CA THR A 113 6.08 14.82 10.57
C THR A 113 6.26 13.45 9.91
N TRP A 114 5.33 12.52 10.10
CA TRP A 114 5.33 11.19 9.50
C TRP A 114 4.95 11.19 8.01
N LEU A 115 4.41 12.30 7.52
CA LEU A 115 4.10 12.52 6.10
C LEU A 115 5.03 13.52 5.42
N MET A 116 6.00 14.09 6.15
CA MET A 116 6.86 15.16 5.67
C MET A 116 7.50 14.85 4.30
N PHE A 117 8.10 13.66 4.14
CA PHE A 117 8.73 13.27 2.87
C PHE A 117 7.71 13.05 1.74
N ASP A 118 6.55 12.49 2.06
CA ASP A 118 5.49 12.30 1.05
C ASP A 118 4.93 13.65 0.57
N VAL A 119 4.69 14.56 1.50
CA VAL A 119 4.21 15.92 1.18
C VAL A 119 5.25 16.68 0.37
N GLU A 120 6.54 16.57 0.71
CA GLU A 120 7.62 17.13 -0.09
C GLU A 120 7.64 16.54 -1.51
N ALA A 121 7.52 15.23 -1.64
CA ALA A 121 7.46 14.57 -2.96
C ALA A 121 6.26 15.05 -3.79
N LEU A 122 5.08 15.21 -3.18
CA LEU A 122 3.89 15.73 -3.84
C LEU A 122 4.04 17.20 -4.28
N ASN A 123 4.89 17.97 -3.62
CA ASN A 123 5.16 19.37 -3.96
C ASN A 123 6.25 19.55 -5.01
N THR A 124 7.31 18.73 -4.96
CA THR A 124 8.55 19.00 -5.67
C THR A 124 8.85 18.02 -6.80
N VAL A 125 8.42 16.77 -6.67
CA VAL A 125 8.71 15.72 -7.66
C VAL A 125 7.64 15.71 -8.74
N GLU A 126 8.02 16.02 -9.99
CA GLU A 126 7.08 16.18 -11.11
C GLU A 126 6.17 14.97 -11.32
N GLN A 127 6.69 13.76 -11.13
CA GLN A 127 5.92 12.51 -11.28
C GLN A 127 4.79 12.36 -10.27
N PHE A 128 4.88 13.04 -9.10
CA PHE A 128 3.90 12.94 -8.01
C PHE A 128 3.05 14.19 -7.88
N LYS A 129 3.41 15.30 -8.55
CA LYS A 129 2.67 16.56 -8.49
C LYS A 129 1.17 16.34 -8.65
N THR A 130 0.43 16.96 -7.76
CA THR A 130 -1.02 16.99 -7.78
C THR A 130 -1.54 18.34 -7.30
N CYS A 131 -2.83 18.62 -7.47
CA CYS A 131 -3.41 19.88 -6.99
C CYS A 131 -3.60 19.88 -5.47
N GLU A 132 -3.74 21.07 -4.88
CA GLU A 132 -3.90 21.27 -3.44
C GLU A 132 -5.06 20.45 -2.85
N GLU A 133 -6.19 20.36 -3.55
CA GLU A 133 -7.34 19.55 -3.15
C GLU A 133 -6.96 18.08 -2.95
N LYS A 134 -6.18 17.51 -3.87
CA LYS A 134 -5.72 16.13 -3.78
C LYS A 134 -4.66 15.92 -2.71
N LYS A 135 -3.80 16.93 -2.47
CA LYS A 135 -2.86 16.87 -1.35
C LYS A 135 -3.59 16.81 -0.01
N LYS A 136 -4.67 17.56 0.16
CA LYS A 136 -5.52 17.47 1.35
C LYS A 136 -6.15 16.08 1.50
N ASP A 137 -6.63 15.47 0.41
CA ASP A 137 -7.09 14.08 0.44
C ASP A 137 -5.97 13.12 0.89
N PHE A 138 -4.75 13.28 0.35
CA PHE A 138 -3.59 12.47 0.75
C PHE A 138 -3.26 12.60 2.25
N VAL A 139 -3.16 13.83 2.72
CA VAL A 139 -2.86 14.11 4.14
C VAL A 139 -3.94 13.51 5.03
N THR A 140 -5.22 13.73 4.73
CA THR A 140 -6.34 13.19 5.52
C THR A 140 -6.36 11.66 5.53
N LEU A 141 -6.01 11.01 4.40
CA LEU A 141 -5.93 9.56 4.32
C LEU A 141 -4.89 8.96 5.28
N PHE A 142 -3.71 9.58 5.33
CA PHE A 142 -2.53 8.96 5.94
C PHE A 142 -2.02 9.67 7.19
N HIS A 143 -2.66 10.77 7.62
CA HIS A 143 -2.29 11.48 8.85
C HIS A 143 -2.19 10.51 10.03
N SER A 144 -1.19 10.70 10.88
CA SER A 144 -1.02 9.94 12.10
C SER A 144 -2.23 10.09 13.04
N ILE A 145 -2.36 9.17 13.96
CA ILE A 145 -3.50 9.12 14.89
C ILE A 145 -2.94 9.13 16.32
N ASP A 146 -3.24 10.17 17.08
CA ASP A 146 -2.91 10.27 18.49
C ASP A 146 -3.61 9.16 19.28
N VAL A 147 -2.83 8.39 20.03
CA VAL A 147 -3.28 7.29 20.90
C VAL A 147 -2.78 7.44 22.33
N SER A 148 -2.39 8.65 22.74
CA SER A 148 -1.84 8.95 24.06
C SER A 148 -2.75 8.52 25.23
N ASP A 149 -4.07 8.53 25.05
CA ASP A 149 -5.05 8.09 26.05
C ASP A 149 -5.38 6.58 25.99
N GLU A 150 -4.71 5.81 25.10
CA GLU A 150 -5.10 4.45 24.75
C GLU A 150 -3.94 3.45 24.99
N ASP A 151 -3.98 2.79 26.13
CA ASP A 151 -2.91 1.92 26.66
C ASP A 151 -2.93 0.47 26.16
N THR A 152 -3.97 0.05 25.42
CA THR A 152 -4.13 -1.31 24.92
C THR A 152 -4.41 -1.36 23.43
N LEU A 153 -3.98 -2.44 22.78
CA LEU A 153 -4.23 -2.68 21.35
C LEU A 153 -5.71 -2.51 20.99
N ARG A 154 -6.63 -3.04 21.81
CA ARG A 154 -8.08 -2.96 21.57
C ARG A 154 -8.60 -1.52 21.63
N LYS A 155 -8.11 -0.71 22.56
CA LYS A 155 -8.50 0.71 22.65
C LYS A 155 -7.94 1.50 21.47
N GLN A 156 -6.69 1.23 21.07
CA GLN A 156 -6.09 1.83 19.88
C GLN A 156 -6.82 1.41 18.59
N GLU A 157 -7.24 0.15 18.44
CA GLU A 157 -8.13 -0.27 17.34
C GLU A 157 -9.42 0.57 17.30
N ALA A 158 -10.06 0.77 18.44
CA ALA A 158 -11.29 1.58 18.53
C ALA A 158 -11.04 3.04 18.17
N LYS A 159 -9.94 3.62 18.63
CA LYS A 159 -9.52 4.99 18.32
C LYS A 159 -9.26 5.17 16.82
N ILE A 160 -8.50 4.25 16.20
CA ILE A 160 -8.25 4.25 14.76
C ILE A 160 -9.56 4.24 13.98
N VAL A 161 -10.47 3.31 14.29
CA VAL A 161 -11.78 3.23 13.60
C VAL A 161 -12.58 4.52 13.76
N LYS A 162 -12.61 5.10 14.95
CA LYS A 162 -13.30 6.37 15.22
C LYS A 162 -12.71 7.51 14.37
N THR A 163 -11.38 7.62 14.34
CA THR A 163 -10.68 8.65 13.56
C THR A 163 -10.86 8.46 12.06
N LEU A 164 -10.72 7.22 11.54
CA LEU A 164 -10.93 6.95 10.12
C LEU A 164 -12.36 7.28 9.67
N LYS A 165 -13.36 7.03 10.52
CA LYS A 165 -14.74 7.42 10.24
C LYS A 165 -14.94 8.94 10.21
N SER A 166 -14.30 9.69 11.10
CA SER A 166 -14.38 11.18 11.09
C SER A 166 -13.70 11.77 9.85
N ARG A 167 -12.75 11.10 9.26
CA ARG A 167 -12.09 11.52 8.00
C ARG A 167 -12.98 11.36 6.76
N HIS A 168 -14.16 10.74 6.90
CA HIS A 168 -15.12 10.55 5.81
C HIS A 168 -14.51 10.00 4.51
N ILE A 169 -13.63 9.00 4.63
CA ILE A 169 -12.94 8.39 3.50
C ILE A 169 -13.95 7.64 2.63
N GLN A 170 -14.14 8.09 1.41
CA GLN A 170 -15.07 7.49 0.44
C GLN A 170 -14.34 7.17 -0.86
N LEU A 171 -14.49 5.94 -1.34
CA LEU A 171 -14.07 5.54 -2.69
C LEU A 171 -15.30 5.52 -3.61
N LYS A 172 -15.19 6.06 -4.83
CA LYS A 172 -16.25 6.05 -5.85
C LYS A 172 -16.53 4.66 -6.44
N THR A 173 -16.02 3.62 -5.80
CA THR A 173 -16.22 2.22 -6.16
C THR A 173 -16.22 1.36 -4.90
N ASP A 174 -17.05 0.32 -4.88
CA ASP A 174 -17.14 -0.68 -3.81
C ASP A 174 -16.29 -1.93 -4.06
N THR A 175 -15.64 -2.00 -5.22
CA THR A 175 -14.83 -3.14 -5.65
C THR A 175 -13.34 -2.97 -5.36
N ILE A 176 -12.95 -1.80 -4.83
CA ILE A 176 -11.58 -1.50 -4.38
C ILE A 176 -11.63 -1.03 -2.93
N SER A 177 -10.65 -1.42 -2.16
CA SER A 177 -10.47 -0.97 -0.79
C SER A 177 -9.01 -0.56 -0.55
N ILE A 178 -8.82 0.44 0.32
CA ILE A 178 -7.51 0.79 0.86
C ILE A 178 -7.26 -0.14 2.05
N VAL A 179 -6.13 -0.86 2.03
CA VAL A 179 -5.69 -1.65 3.17
C VAL A 179 -4.43 -1.00 3.74
N SER A 180 -4.47 -0.62 5.01
CA SER A 180 -3.35 0.03 5.68
C SER A 180 -2.94 -0.74 6.94
N VAL A 181 -1.65 -0.76 7.20
CA VAL A 181 -1.06 -1.30 8.43
C VAL A 181 -0.61 -0.13 9.28
N TYR A 182 -1.27 0.04 10.42
CA TYR A 182 -0.93 1.08 11.39
C TYR A 182 0.10 0.55 12.37
N LEU A 183 1.30 1.11 12.30
CA LEU A 183 2.40 0.84 13.22
C LEU A 183 2.30 1.75 14.44
N HIS A 184 2.84 1.32 15.57
CA HIS A 184 2.87 2.08 16.83
C HIS A 184 4.22 2.78 16.99
N ALA A 185 4.20 4.07 17.27
CA ALA A 185 5.35 4.83 17.72
C ALA A 185 5.11 5.24 19.20
N PRO A 186 5.59 4.42 20.16
CA PRO A 186 5.25 4.60 21.58
C PRO A 186 5.82 5.89 22.18
N GLU A 187 6.98 6.35 21.72
CA GLU A 187 7.60 7.59 22.20
C GLU A 187 6.77 8.84 21.86
N GLU A 188 6.07 8.82 20.72
CA GLU A 188 5.23 9.91 20.26
C GLU A 188 3.74 9.68 20.57
N ASN A 189 3.41 8.52 21.12
CA ASN A 189 2.05 8.07 21.40
C ASN A 189 1.10 8.15 20.20
N ILE A 190 1.57 7.71 19.04
CA ILE A 190 0.79 7.70 17.80
C ILE A 190 0.71 6.34 17.13
N ARG A 191 -0.29 6.21 16.26
CA ARG A 191 -0.35 5.22 15.18
C ARG A 191 -0.21 5.93 13.84
N PHE A 192 0.62 5.42 12.96
CA PHE A 192 0.82 5.93 11.61
C PHE A 192 0.69 4.82 10.58
N ALA A 193 0.26 5.17 9.35
CA ALA A 193 0.17 4.22 8.24
C ALA A 193 1.59 3.87 7.73
N GLY A 194 2.22 2.89 8.39
CA GLY A 194 3.57 2.42 8.04
C GLY A 194 3.59 1.63 6.73
N HIS A 195 2.47 1.00 6.36
CA HIS A 195 2.32 0.34 5.06
C HIS A 195 0.89 0.48 4.53
N THR A 196 0.75 0.53 3.21
CA THR A 196 -0.57 0.57 2.55
C THR A 196 -0.52 -0.01 1.14
N GLY A 197 -1.66 -0.52 0.68
CA GLY A 197 -1.88 -0.98 -0.68
C GLY A 197 -3.35 -0.99 -1.03
N LEU A 198 -3.66 -1.38 -2.26
CA LEU A 198 -5.04 -1.49 -2.74
C LEU A 198 -5.46 -2.95 -2.84
N LEU A 199 -6.61 -3.26 -2.30
CA LEU A 199 -7.27 -4.55 -2.43
C LEU A 199 -8.36 -4.43 -3.49
N VAL A 200 -8.20 -5.15 -4.58
CA VAL A 200 -9.09 -5.15 -5.76
C VAL A 200 -9.87 -6.45 -5.77
N ASN A 201 -11.18 -6.39 -5.91
CA ASN A 201 -12.01 -7.59 -6.03
C ASN A 201 -11.71 -8.31 -7.36
N THR A 202 -11.69 -9.64 -7.33
CA THR A 202 -11.58 -10.52 -8.50
C THR A 202 -12.74 -11.52 -8.47
N GLU A 203 -12.95 -12.25 -9.56
CA GLU A 203 -13.97 -13.32 -9.62
C GLU A 203 -13.74 -14.39 -8.53
N ASP A 204 -12.46 -14.74 -8.28
CA ASP A 204 -12.06 -15.83 -7.39
C ASP A 204 -11.47 -15.37 -6.06
N GLY A 205 -11.63 -14.09 -5.69
CA GLY A 205 -11.06 -13.56 -4.44
C GLY A 205 -10.60 -12.13 -4.54
N TYR A 206 -9.31 -11.88 -4.30
CA TYR A 206 -8.75 -10.54 -4.19
C TYR A 206 -7.35 -10.46 -4.80
N LEU A 207 -7.04 -9.32 -5.42
CA LEU A 207 -5.68 -8.91 -5.75
C LEU A 207 -5.27 -7.77 -4.82
N TYR A 208 -4.19 -7.95 -4.07
CA TYR A 208 -3.57 -6.88 -3.29
C TYR A 208 -2.37 -6.32 -4.06
N PHE A 209 -2.38 -5.02 -4.33
CA PHE A 209 -1.31 -4.31 -5.05
C PHE A 209 -0.64 -3.32 -4.12
N GLU A 210 0.68 -3.39 -4.04
CA GLU A 210 1.50 -2.59 -3.14
C GLU A 210 2.85 -2.20 -3.77
N LYS A 211 3.45 -1.12 -3.31
CA LYS A 211 4.90 -0.90 -3.35
C LYS A 211 5.43 -1.50 -2.05
N TYR A 212 6.19 -2.58 -2.13
CA TYR A 212 6.58 -3.38 -0.96
C TYR A 212 7.35 -2.56 0.08
N SER A 213 8.34 -1.79 -0.37
CA SER A 213 9.01 -0.73 0.41
C SER A 213 9.58 0.31 -0.56
N ASN A 214 10.25 1.36 -0.06
CA ASN A 214 10.90 2.36 -0.93
C ASN A 214 11.99 1.74 -1.83
N ILE A 215 12.75 0.78 -1.31
CA ILE A 215 13.84 0.09 -2.05
C ILE A 215 13.43 -1.26 -2.65
N ALA A 216 12.28 -1.83 -2.26
CA ALA A 216 11.78 -3.10 -2.79
C ALA A 216 10.75 -2.87 -3.91
N PRO A 217 10.47 -3.86 -4.77
CA PRO A 217 9.66 -3.68 -5.96
C PRO A 217 8.16 -3.48 -5.65
N PHE A 218 7.41 -3.20 -6.72
CA PHE A 218 5.96 -3.37 -6.69
C PHE A 218 5.62 -4.86 -6.64
N GLN A 219 4.53 -5.15 -5.96
CA GLN A 219 4.03 -6.52 -5.84
C GLN A 219 2.52 -6.56 -6.01
N ALA A 220 2.05 -7.52 -6.79
CA ALA A 220 0.64 -7.91 -6.87
C ALA A 220 0.50 -9.32 -6.30
N THR A 221 -0.35 -9.49 -5.28
CA THR A 221 -0.54 -10.78 -4.60
C THR A 221 -2.00 -11.19 -4.67
N LYS A 222 -2.28 -12.42 -5.13
CA LYS A 222 -3.63 -12.99 -5.23
C LYS A 222 -3.96 -13.79 -3.96
N PHE A 223 -5.12 -13.46 -3.37
CA PHE A 223 -5.68 -14.09 -2.18
C PHE A 223 -7.09 -14.60 -2.43
N GLN A 224 -7.49 -15.64 -1.74
CA GLN A 224 -8.88 -16.15 -1.80
C GLN A 224 -9.84 -15.35 -0.90
N ASN A 225 -9.33 -14.81 0.21
CA ASN A 225 -10.13 -14.11 1.20
C ASN A 225 -9.33 -13.07 1.97
N LYS A 226 -10.03 -12.17 2.64
CA LYS A 226 -9.45 -11.07 3.40
C LYS A 226 -8.61 -11.52 4.60
N LYS A 227 -8.91 -12.69 5.18
CA LYS A 227 -8.12 -13.27 6.27
C LYS A 227 -6.69 -13.55 5.81
N GLN A 228 -6.51 -14.13 4.61
CA GLN A 228 -5.19 -14.35 4.04
C GLN A 228 -4.42 -13.05 3.79
N VAL A 229 -5.11 -11.95 3.40
CA VAL A 229 -4.48 -10.62 3.27
C VAL A 229 -3.94 -10.15 4.62
N LYS A 230 -4.75 -10.26 5.68
CA LYS A 230 -4.33 -9.90 7.04
C LYS A 230 -3.15 -10.75 7.51
N GLU A 231 -3.24 -12.06 7.35
CA GLU A 231 -2.18 -12.99 7.73
C GLU A 231 -0.87 -12.69 6.99
N TYR A 232 -0.94 -12.40 5.68
CA TYR A 232 0.22 -11.99 4.89
C TYR A 232 0.86 -10.72 5.44
N LEU A 233 0.09 -9.67 5.68
CA LEU A 233 0.62 -8.40 6.19
C LEU A 233 1.23 -8.57 7.59
N LEU A 234 0.57 -9.30 8.48
CA LEU A 234 1.08 -9.55 9.84
C LEU A 234 2.23 -10.57 9.90
N SER A 235 2.52 -11.30 8.82
CA SER A 235 3.68 -12.18 8.74
C SER A 235 4.97 -11.47 8.29
N ARG A 236 4.87 -10.22 7.86
CA ARG A 236 6.00 -9.43 7.34
C ARG A 236 6.87 -8.89 8.47
N PRO A 237 8.14 -9.31 8.57
CA PRO A 237 9.03 -8.87 9.66
C PRO A 237 9.38 -7.37 9.57
N ASP A 238 9.35 -6.79 8.37
CA ASP A 238 9.64 -5.37 8.13
C ASP A 238 8.55 -4.42 8.65
N LEU A 239 7.42 -4.95 9.14
CA LEU A 239 6.34 -4.19 9.77
C LEU A 239 6.39 -4.24 11.31
N TYR A 240 7.49 -4.75 11.87
CA TYR A 240 7.72 -4.81 13.31
C TYR A 240 9.03 -4.09 13.64
N GLY A 241 9.04 -3.40 14.78
CA GLY A 241 10.21 -2.71 15.29
C GLY A 241 11.02 -3.56 16.27
N ASP A 242 11.40 -2.98 17.40
CA ASP A 242 12.26 -3.62 18.40
C ASP A 242 11.50 -4.38 19.51
N GLY A 243 10.17 -4.39 19.44
CA GLY A 243 9.29 -5.05 20.42
C GLY A 243 8.87 -4.16 21.58
N SER A 244 9.20 -2.87 21.57
CA SER A 244 8.68 -1.88 22.54
C SER A 244 7.28 -1.41 22.18
N GLU A 245 6.89 -1.56 20.92
CA GLU A 245 5.60 -1.17 20.37
C GLU A 245 4.52 -2.25 20.55
N LEU A 246 3.26 -1.81 20.55
CA LEU A 246 2.13 -2.72 20.40
C LEU A 246 2.02 -3.23 18.96
N ASP A 247 1.49 -4.46 18.80
CA ASP A 247 1.33 -5.13 17.51
C ASP A 247 0.72 -4.22 16.43
N PRO A 248 1.10 -4.41 15.15
CA PRO A 248 0.49 -3.72 14.02
C PRO A 248 -1.02 -3.96 13.92
N ILE A 249 -1.74 -2.91 13.51
CA ILE A 249 -3.19 -2.97 13.29
C ILE A 249 -3.48 -2.85 11.80
N VAL A 250 -4.16 -3.85 11.23
CA VAL A 250 -4.53 -3.84 9.80
C VAL A 250 -5.95 -3.33 9.65
N THR A 251 -6.12 -2.33 8.80
CA THR A 251 -7.44 -1.77 8.45
C THR A 251 -7.80 -2.03 7.00
N ILE A 252 -9.09 -2.00 6.71
CA ILE A 252 -9.66 -1.95 5.37
C ILE A 252 -10.65 -0.78 5.33
N ASN A 253 -10.34 0.24 4.53
CA ASN A 253 -11.02 1.53 4.55
C ASN A 253 -11.11 2.07 6.00
N ASP A 254 -12.30 2.25 6.54
CA ASP A 254 -12.58 2.79 7.89
C ASP A 254 -12.81 1.71 8.96
N LYS A 255 -12.40 0.46 8.71
CA LYS A 255 -12.67 -0.70 9.60
C LYS A 255 -11.42 -1.52 9.86
N ILE A 256 -11.40 -2.23 10.99
CA ILE A 256 -10.37 -3.25 11.24
C ILE A 256 -10.58 -4.43 10.27
N LEU A 257 -9.52 -4.87 9.64
CA LEU A 257 -9.52 -6.08 8.82
C LEU A 257 -9.53 -7.31 9.74
N ARG A 258 -10.62 -8.04 9.76
CA ARG A 258 -10.84 -9.22 10.60
C ARG A 258 -10.53 -10.52 9.83
#